data_80a9b7b1391d7581f525177a9f9535d5
#
_entry.id   80a9b7b1391d7581f525177a9f9535d5
#
_cell.length_a   1.000
_cell.length_b   1.000
_cell.length_c   1.000
_cell.angle_alpha   90.00
_cell.angle_beta   90.00
_cell.angle_gamma   90.00
#
_symmetry.space_group_name_H-M   'P 1'
#
loop_
_entity.id
_entity.type
_entity.pdbx_description
1 polymer ?
#
loop_
_entity_poly.entity_id
_entity_poly.type
_entity_poly.pdbx_seq_one_letter_code
_entity_poly.pdbx_strand_id
1 'polypeptide(L)'
;MIEQAEGGLRVTAPMVIANARALYEAGRRALNSAQRSASVLLDLAGVAEVDSSALATLFAWQRKAAERAVKLRVVNPPASLISLAALYGVSELLPLA
;
A
#
# COMPACT_ATOMS: atom_id res chain seq x y z
N MET A 1 -8.17 1.32 -9.83
CA MET A 1 -7.69 0.80 -8.52
C MET A 1 -6.62 1.67 -7.90
N ILE A 2 -5.65 2.10 -8.68
CA ILE A 2 -4.59 2.98 -8.22
C ILE A 2 -4.62 4.23 -9.08
N GLU A 3 -4.66 5.39 -8.44
CA GLU A 3 -4.65 6.69 -9.12
C GLU A 3 -3.41 7.47 -8.72
N GLN A 4 -2.94 8.32 -9.62
CA GLN A 4 -1.92 9.30 -9.28
C GLN A 4 -2.53 10.33 -8.34
N ALA A 5 -1.78 10.70 -7.32
CA ALA A 5 -2.19 11.71 -6.35
C ALA A 5 -0.99 12.61 -6.06
N GLU A 6 -1.25 13.75 -5.45
CA GLU A 6 -0.19 14.67 -5.08
C GLU A 6 0.78 13.99 -4.11
N GLY A 7 2.05 13.92 -4.50
CA GLY A 7 3.08 13.29 -3.69
C GLY A 7 3.11 11.77 -3.75
N GLY A 8 2.24 11.14 -4.54
CA GLY A 8 2.25 9.69 -4.62
C GLY A 8 1.05 9.07 -5.31
N LEU A 9 0.47 8.08 -4.65
CA LEU A 9 -0.58 7.22 -5.21
C LEU A 9 -1.76 7.15 -4.26
N ARG A 10 -2.94 6.91 -4.80
CA ARG A 10 -4.16 6.66 -4.02
C ARG A 10 -4.77 5.33 -4.44
N VAL A 11 -5.12 4.51 -3.46
CA VAL A 11 -5.85 3.27 -3.71
C VAL A 11 -7.35 3.58 -3.67
N THR A 12 -8.08 3.16 -4.71
CA THR A 12 -9.51 3.50 -4.85
C THR A 12 -10.41 2.27 -4.87
N ALA A 13 -9.88 1.10 -4.57
CA ALA A 13 -10.63 -0.15 -4.55
C ALA A 13 -10.51 -0.81 -3.18
N PRO A 14 -11.47 -1.69 -2.81
CA PRO A 14 -11.33 -2.48 -1.60
C PRO A 14 -10.06 -3.33 -1.65
N MET A 15 -9.35 -3.38 -0.54
CA MET A 15 -8.12 -4.16 -0.42
C MET A 15 -8.48 -5.51 0.19
N VAL A 16 -9.13 -6.33 -0.63
CA VAL A 16 -9.63 -7.67 -0.27
C VAL A 16 -9.08 -8.70 -1.23
N ILE A 17 -9.19 -9.98 -0.84
CA ILE A 17 -8.57 -11.08 -1.59
C ILE A 17 -8.99 -11.10 -3.06
N ALA A 18 -10.24 -10.76 -3.37
CA ALA A 18 -10.73 -10.74 -4.74
C ALA A 18 -9.97 -9.76 -5.63
N ASN A 19 -9.43 -8.70 -5.05
CA ASN A 19 -8.70 -7.66 -5.77
C ASN A 19 -7.18 -7.76 -5.62
N ALA A 20 -6.69 -8.67 -4.79
CA ALA A 20 -5.29 -8.66 -4.34
C ALA A 20 -4.30 -8.71 -5.51
N ARG A 21 -4.53 -9.59 -6.48
CA ARG A 21 -3.62 -9.73 -7.62
C ARG A 21 -3.60 -8.48 -8.48
N ALA A 22 -4.78 -7.95 -8.81
CA ALA A 22 -4.90 -6.75 -9.63
C ALA A 22 -4.31 -5.54 -8.94
N LEU A 23 -4.53 -5.41 -7.62
CA LEU A 23 -3.94 -4.33 -6.83
C LEU A 23 -2.42 -4.43 -6.79
N TYR A 24 -1.90 -5.62 -6.52
CA TYR A 24 -0.45 -5.79 -6.49
C TYR A 24 0.18 -5.38 -7.83
N GLU A 25 -0.38 -5.85 -8.94
CA GLU A 25 0.15 -5.53 -10.26
C GLU A 25 0.07 -4.03 -10.57
N ALA A 26 -1.04 -3.39 -10.23
CA ALA A 26 -1.19 -1.95 -10.44
C ALA A 26 -0.16 -1.15 -9.64
N GLY A 27 0.03 -1.51 -8.38
CA GLY A 27 1.02 -0.85 -7.52
C GLY A 27 2.44 -1.11 -7.98
N ARG A 28 2.73 -2.34 -8.42
CA ARG A 28 4.05 -2.70 -8.93
C ARG A 28 4.41 -1.83 -10.14
N ARG A 29 3.47 -1.66 -11.08
CA ARG A 29 3.69 -0.81 -12.25
C ARG A 29 3.95 0.64 -11.85
N ALA A 30 3.16 1.15 -10.93
CA ALA A 30 3.31 2.52 -10.45
C ALA A 30 4.67 2.72 -9.78
N LEU A 31 5.11 1.77 -8.96
CA LEU A 31 6.41 1.84 -8.30
C LEU A 31 7.56 1.72 -9.29
N ASN A 32 7.41 0.90 -10.33
CA ASN A 32 8.42 0.79 -11.38
C ASN A 32 8.59 2.10 -12.17
N SER A 33 7.56 2.94 -12.21
CA SER A 33 7.62 4.25 -12.85
C SER A 33 8.21 5.33 -11.96
N ALA A 34 8.36 5.06 -10.66
CA ALA A 34 8.89 6.05 -9.72
C ALA A 34 10.39 6.22 -9.93
N GLN A 35 10.87 7.43 -9.69
CA GLN A 35 12.30 7.70 -9.76
C GLN A 35 13.01 7.04 -8.59
N ARG A 36 14.22 6.56 -8.85
CA ARG A 36 15.07 5.99 -7.80
C ARG A 36 15.27 7.02 -6.68
N SER A 37 15.23 6.55 -5.46
CA SER A 37 15.36 7.36 -4.24
C SER A 37 14.21 8.32 -3.99
N ALA A 38 13.13 8.24 -4.76
CA ALA A 38 11.93 9.03 -4.50
C ALA A 38 11.23 8.57 -3.23
N SER A 39 10.45 9.48 -2.64
CA SER A 39 9.50 9.14 -1.58
C SER A 39 8.12 9.14 -2.19
N VAL A 40 7.37 8.06 -1.96
CA VAL A 40 6.02 7.90 -2.50
C VAL A 40 5.05 7.73 -1.34
N LEU A 41 4.04 8.59 -1.28
CA LEU A 41 2.96 8.47 -0.30
C LEU A 41 1.85 7.62 -0.92
N LEU A 42 1.40 6.63 -0.17
CA LEU A 42 0.30 5.76 -0.57
C LEU A 42 -0.91 6.13 0.29
N ASP A 43 -1.89 6.78 -0.31
CA ASP A 43 -3.08 7.26 0.38
C ASP A 43 -4.15 6.19 0.35
N LEU A 44 -4.59 5.76 1.53
CA LEU A 44 -5.62 4.74 1.69
C LEU A 44 -6.96 5.32 2.13
N ALA A 45 -7.14 6.63 2.06
CA ALA A 45 -8.40 7.27 2.49
C ALA A 45 -9.62 6.75 1.73
N GLY A 46 -9.43 6.33 0.47
CA GLY A 46 -10.52 5.80 -0.35
C GLY A 46 -10.80 4.31 -0.16
N VAL A 47 -10.08 3.63 0.72
CA VAL A 47 -10.24 2.19 0.94
C VAL A 47 -11.28 1.98 2.04
N ALA A 48 -12.47 1.48 1.65
CA ALA A 48 -13.58 1.28 2.57
C ALA A 48 -13.56 -0.10 3.22
N GLU A 49 -12.92 -1.07 2.60
CA GLU A 49 -12.95 -2.46 3.06
C GLU A 49 -11.59 -3.10 2.91
N VAL A 50 -11.15 -3.84 3.94
CA VAL A 50 -9.89 -4.58 3.92
C VAL A 50 -10.10 -5.97 4.51
N ASP A 51 -9.27 -6.93 4.08
CA ASP A 51 -9.09 -8.20 4.77
C ASP A 51 -7.59 -8.45 4.93
N SER A 52 -7.19 -9.63 5.38
CA SER A 52 -5.77 -9.91 5.64
C SER A 52 -4.91 -9.81 4.38
N SER A 53 -5.49 -9.95 3.18
CA SER A 53 -4.74 -9.80 1.93
C SER A 53 -4.19 -8.37 1.76
N ALA A 54 -4.82 -7.38 2.42
CA ALA A 54 -4.33 -6.00 2.38
C ALA A 54 -2.92 -5.89 2.97
N LEU A 55 -2.66 -6.59 4.07
CA LEU A 55 -1.34 -6.60 4.68
C LEU A 55 -0.31 -7.24 3.74
N ALA A 56 -0.66 -8.37 3.15
CA ALA A 56 0.24 -9.04 2.20
C ALA A 56 0.56 -8.15 1.00
N THR A 57 -0.45 -7.48 0.46
CA THR A 57 -0.27 -6.56 -0.68
C THR A 57 0.63 -5.39 -0.31
N LEU A 58 0.40 -4.76 0.84
CA LEU A 58 1.21 -3.64 1.31
C LEU A 58 2.66 -4.05 1.52
N PHE A 59 2.90 -5.19 2.14
CA PHE A 59 4.26 -5.67 2.35
C PHE A 59 4.95 -6.04 1.03
N ALA A 60 4.21 -6.59 0.08
CA ALA A 60 4.75 -6.87 -1.25
C ALA A 60 5.15 -5.58 -1.98
N TRP A 61 4.32 -4.54 -1.90
CA TRP A 61 4.65 -3.23 -2.47
C TRP A 61 5.87 -2.63 -1.78
N GLN A 62 5.97 -2.78 -0.46
CA GLN A 62 7.11 -2.25 0.28
C GLN A 62 8.40 -2.91 -0.15
N ARG A 63 8.40 -4.24 -0.35
CA ARG A 63 9.55 -4.96 -0.87
C ARG A 63 9.92 -4.48 -2.27
N LYS A 64 8.91 -4.28 -3.12
CA LYS A 64 9.14 -3.78 -4.48
C LYS A 64 9.72 -2.38 -4.48
N ALA A 65 9.22 -1.52 -3.63
CA ALA A 65 9.76 -0.17 -3.47
C ALA A 65 11.23 -0.22 -3.03
N ALA A 66 11.54 -1.09 -2.07
CA ALA A 66 12.91 -1.24 -1.58
C ALA A 66 13.87 -1.69 -2.69
N GLU A 67 13.44 -2.58 -3.58
CA GLU A 67 14.25 -2.99 -4.74
C GLU A 67 14.62 -1.82 -5.64
N ARG A 68 13.76 -0.81 -5.67
CA ARG A 68 13.95 0.40 -6.49
C ARG A 68 14.56 1.55 -5.70
N ALA A 69 14.95 1.32 -4.45
CA ALA A 69 15.40 2.35 -3.53
C ALA A 69 14.35 3.48 -3.37
N VAL A 70 13.07 3.12 -3.42
CA VAL A 70 11.94 4.04 -3.24
C VAL A 70 11.44 3.87 -1.82
N LYS A 71 11.19 4.99 -1.12
CA LYS A 71 10.58 4.99 0.21
C LYS A 71 9.07 5.07 0.06
N LEU A 72 8.39 4.03 0.51
CA LEU A 72 6.93 3.97 0.48
C LEU A 72 6.40 4.26 1.88
N ARG A 73 5.49 5.22 1.99
CA ARG A 73 4.85 5.56 3.26
C ARG A 73 3.34 5.60 3.07
N VAL A 74 2.63 5.03 4.02
CA VAL A 74 1.16 4.96 3.99
C VAL A 74 0.59 6.14 4.77
N VAL A 75 -0.38 6.83 4.16
CA VAL A 75 -1.16 7.88 4.82
C VAL A 75 -2.63 7.50 4.84
N ASN A 76 -3.35 7.96 5.84
CA ASN A 76 -4.78 7.72 6.02
C ASN A 76 -5.15 6.24 6.03
N PRO A 77 -4.43 5.40 6.81
CA PRO A 77 -4.78 3.97 6.86
C PRO A 77 -6.17 3.80 7.48
N PRO A 78 -7.02 2.90 6.93
CA PRO A 78 -8.30 2.61 7.59
C PRO A 78 -8.08 1.99 8.98
N ALA A 79 -8.98 2.28 9.90
CA ALA A 79 -8.90 1.72 11.25
C ALA A 79 -8.88 0.18 11.23
N SER A 80 -9.63 -0.42 10.30
CA SER A 80 -9.67 -1.87 10.15
C SER A 80 -8.32 -2.46 9.76
N LEU A 81 -7.53 -1.74 8.97
CA LEU A 81 -6.18 -2.17 8.60
C LEU A 81 -5.26 -2.15 9.83
N ILE A 82 -5.34 -1.09 10.63
CA ILE A 82 -4.56 -0.97 11.85
C ILE A 82 -4.91 -2.11 12.81
N SER A 83 -6.20 -2.42 12.95
CA SER A 83 -6.66 -3.52 13.80
C SER A 83 -6.16 -4.87 13.32
N LEU A 84 -6.19 -5.12 12.02
CA LEU A 84 -5.66 -6.37 11.46
C LEU A 84 -4.16 -6.51 11.71
N ALA A 85 -3.41 -5.43 11.51
CA ALA A 85 -1.97 -5.46 11.76
C ALA A 85 -1.66 -5.79 13.21
N ALA A 86 -2.43 -5.24 14.14
CA ALA A 86 -2.28 -5.55 15.56
C ALA A 86 -2.61 -7.02 15.84
N LEU A 87 -3.69 -7.52 15.26
CA LEU A 87 -4.12 -8.90 15.45
C LEU A 87 -3.05 -9.89 14.98
N TYR A 88 -2.40 -9.60 13.86
CA TYR A 88 -1.35 -10.46 13.31
C TYR A 88 0.05 -10.15 13.89
N GLY A 89 0.15 -9.19 14.80
CA GLY A 89 1.43 -8.86 15.43
C GLY A 89 2.42 -8.17 14.50
N VAL A 90 1.93 -7.47 13.48
CA VAL A 90 2.80 -6.84 12.47
C VAL A 90 2.66 -5.32 12.41
N SER A 91 2.08 -4.71 13.46
CA SER A 91 1.89 -3.24 13.49
C SER A 91 3.17 -2.48 13.23
N GLU A 92 4.28 -2.94 13.76
CA GLU A 92 5.57 -2.26 13.63
C GLU A 92 6.14 -2.34 12.22
N LEU A 93 5.62 -3.25 11.39
CA LEU A 93 6.10 -3.43 10.02
C LEU A 93 5.35 -2.54 9.02
N LEU A 94 4.25 -1.91 9.43
CA LEU A 94 3.51 -1.01 8.56
C LEU A 94 4.33 0.26 8.31
N PRO A 95 4.54 0.64 7.05
CA PRO A 95 5.33 1.83 6.73
C PRO A 95 4.50 3.10 6.83
N LEU A 96 3.98 3.41 8.01
CA LEU A 96 3.14 4.58 8.23
C LEU A 96 3.95 5.87 8.15
N ALA A 97 3.31 6.88 7.56
CA ALA A 97 3.91 8.21 7.48
C ALA A 97 3.86 8.93 8.82
#